data_80a9b46d48d2aa60b5998755c19b6930
#
_entry.id   80a9b46d48d2aa60b5998755c19b6930
#
_cell.length_a   1.000
_cell.length_b   1.000
_cell.length_c   1.000
_cell.angle_alpha   90.00
_cell.angle_beta   90.00
_cell.angle_gamma   90.00
#
_symmetry.space_group_name_H-M   'P 1'
#
loop_
_entity.id
_entity.type
_entity.pdbx_description
1 polymer ?
#
loop_
_entity_poly.entity_id
_entity_poly.type
_entity_poly.pdbx_seq_one_letter_code
_entity_poly.pdbx_strand_id
1 'polypeptide(L)'
;MALAELDRMASRLELPKTVREAAAVNYKKAVDKRLIRGRSIEGVAAASLYAACRQCGVPRTLDEIGQASRTGRKEIGRTYRFMVRELKMKIMPTGP
;
A
#
# COMPACT_ATOMS: atom_id res chain seq x y z
N MET A 1 15.06 2.96 4.93
CA MET A 1 13.82 3.30 5.63
C MET A 1 12.62 3.02 4.74
N ALA A 2 11.52 2.61 5.33
CA ALA A 2 10.34 2.21 4.56
C ALA A 2 9.71 3.34 3.76
N LEU A 3 9.85 4.59 4.20
CA LEU A 3 9.34 5.72 3.44
C LEU A 3 10.10 5.89 2.12
N ALA A 4 11.38 5.54 2.11
CA ALA A 4 12.15 5.56 0.88
C ALA A 4 11.64 4.49 -0.09
N GLU A 5 11.21 3.34 0.42
CA GLU A 5 10.61 2.30 -0.41
C GLU A 5 9.29 2.76 -1.02
N LEU A 6 8.47 3.47 -0.26
CA LEU A 6 7.23 4.03 -0.76
C LEU A 6 7.49 5.03 -1.89
N ASP A 7 8.46 5.92 -1.69
CA ASP A 7 8.82 6.89 -2.71
C ASP A 7 9.35 6.23 -3.97
N ARG A 8 10.19 5.20 -3.81
CA ARG A 8 10.73 4.46 -4.94
C ARG A 8 9.64 3.81 -5.77
N MET A 9 8.71 3.13 -5.09
CA MET A 9 7.61 2.47 -5.76
C MET A 9 6.67 3.48 -6.43
N ALA A 10 6.36 4.56 -5.73
CA ALA A 10 5.48 5.59 -6.26
C ALA A 10 6.09 6.28 -7.48
N SER A 11 7.39 6.53 -7.46
CA SER A 11 8.09 7.09 -8.60
C SER A 11 8.06 6.15 -9.79
N ARG A 12 8.27 4.88 -9.53
CA ARG A 12 8.30 3.86 -10.57
C ARG A 12 6.93 3.72 -11.26
N LEU A 13 5.86 3.91 -10.50
CA LEU A 13 4.49 3.82 -11.01
C LEU A 13 3.95 5.18 -11.43
N GLU A 14 4.75 6.21 -11.33
CA GLU A 14 4.38 7.59 -11.69
C GLU A 14 3.10 8.03 -10.97
N LEU A 15 3.03 7.75 -9.68
CA LEU A 15 1.86 8.09 -8.88
C LEU A 15 1.89 9.53 -8.42
N PRO A 16 0.73 10.19 -8.34
CA PRO A 16 0.67 11.58 -7.89
C PRO A 16 1.02 11.71 -6.42
N LYS A 17 1.35 12.94 -6.02
CA LYS A 17 1.74 13.25 -4.65
C LYS A 17 0.67 12.85 -3.64
N THR A 18 -0.60 13.04 -3.98
CA THR A 18 -1.71 12.68 -3.09
C THR A 18 -1.69 11.20 -2.72
N VAL A 19 -1.36 10.34 -3.69
CA VAL A 19 -1.26 8.91 -3.45
C VAL A 19 -0.06 8.61 -2.56
N ARG A 20 1.07 9.27 -2.81
CA ARG A 20 2.27 9.09 -1.98
C ARG A 20 2.01 9.46 -0.53
N GLU A 21 1.35 10.59 -0.31
CA GLU A 21 1.03 11.05 1.03
C GLU A 21 0.07 10.08 1.74
N ALA A 22 -0.95 9.61 1.01
CA ALA A 22 -1.89 8.65 1.57
C ALA A 22 -1.20 7.35 1.94
N ALA A 23 -0.27 6.90 1.10
CA ALA A 23 0.49 5.68 1.37
C ALA A 23 1.36 5.83 2.61
N ALA A 24 1.99 6.99 2.77
CA ALA A 24 2.81 7.25 3.94
C ALA A 24 1.96 7.22 5.21
N VAL A 25 0.76 7.81 5.17
CA VAL A 25 -0.16 7.78 6.30
C VAL A 25 -0.58 6.35 6.62
N ASN A 26 -0.94 5.57 5.59
CA ASN A 26 -1.33 4.18 5.77
C ASN A 26 -0.20 3.37 6.40
N TYR A 27 1.01 3.57 5.92
CA TYR A 27 2.17 2.87 6.45
C TYR A 27 2.41 3.23 7.92
N LYS A 28 2.34 4.52 8.24
CA LYS A 28 2.53 4.98 9.60
C LYS A 28 1.49 4.39 10.55
N LYS A 29 0.24 4.34 10.12
CA LYS A 29 -0.83 3.73 10.91
C LYS A 29 -0.56 2.25 11.16
N ALA A 30 -0.06 1.55 10.15
CA ALA A 30 0.29 0.13 10.29
C ALA A 30 1.40 -0.06 11.31
N VAL A 31 2.42 0.79 11.27
CA VAL A 31 3.52 0.74 12.24
C VAL A 31 3.01 1.03 13.65
N ASP A 32 2.19 2.06 13.80
CA ASP A 32 1.64 2.45 15.09
C ASP A 32 0.80 1.33 15.72
N LYS A 33 0.09 0.58 14.91
CA LYS A 33 -0.72 -0.54 15.37
C LYS A 33 0.04 -1.85 15.38
N ARG A 34 1.35 -1.79 15.10
CA ARG A 34 2.25 -2.96 15.10
C ARG A 34 1.78 -4.05 14.12
N LEU A 35 1.16 -3.64 13.02
CA LEU A 35 0.67 -4.59 12.01
C LEU A 35 1.80 -5.17 11.17
N ILE A 36 3.00 -4.62 11.27
CA ILE A 36 4.15 -5.14 10.54
C ILE A 36 4.76 -6.37 11.18
N ARG A 37 4.31 -6.71 12.37
CA ARG A 37 4.83 -7.85 13.11
C ARG A 37 4.56 -9.14 12.35
N GLY A 38 5.62 -9.90 12.08
CA GLY A 38 5.50 -11.14 11.33
C GLY A 38 5.31 -10.95 9.83
N ARG A 39 5.44 -9.72 9.33
CA ARG A 39 5.31 -9.41 7.91
C ARG A 39 6.55 -8.67 7.43
N SER A 40 6.81 -8.73 6.13
CA SER A 40 7.94 -7.99 5.56
C SER A 40 7.59 -6.50 5.49
N ILE A 41 8.60 -5.66 5.73
CA ILE A 41 8.43 -4.21 5.61
C ILE A 41 8.01 -3.85 4.20
N GLU A 42 8.63 -4.50 3.20
CA GLU A 42 8.27 -4.25 1.80
C GLU A 42 6.82 -4.62 1.50
N GLY A 43 6.34 -5.72 2.08
CA GLY A 43 4.96 -6.14 1.90
C GLY A 43 3.99 -5.13 2.48
N VAL A 44 4.29 -4.62 3.68
CA VAL A 44 3.44 -3.60 4.31
C VAL A 44 3.49 -2.29 3.53
N ALA A 45 4.67 -1.90 3.06
CA ALA A 45 4.81 -0.68 2.25
C ALA A 45 4.02 -0.82 0.94
N ALA A 46 4.15 -1.95 0.27
CA ALA A 46 3.43 -2.20 -0.99
C ALA A 46 1.91 -2.20 -0.77
N ALA A 47 1.46 -2.84 0.31
CA ALA A 47 0.04 -2.88 0.64
C ALA A 47 -0.48 -1.48 0.97
N SER A 48 0.32 -0.67 1.68
CA SER A 48 -0.02 0.71 1.99
C SER A 48 -0.18 1.53 0.72
N LEU A 49 0.69 1.32 -0.25
CA LEU A 49 0.64 2.01 -1.52
C LEU A 49 -0.59 1.58 -2.33
N TYR A 50 -0.85 0.28 -2.36
CA TYR A 50 -2.03 -0.22 -3.07
C TYR A 50 -3.31 0.34 -2.45
N ALA A 51 -3.39 0.37 -1.12
CA ALA A 51 -4.53 0.95 -0.42
C ALA A 51 -4.69 2.44 -0.76
N ALA A 52 -3.57 3.16 -0.83
CA ALA A 52 -3.59 4.58 -1.18
C ALA A 52 -4.12 4.81 -2.59
N CYS A 53 -3.72 3.95 -3.53
CA CYS A 53 -4.23 4.03 -4.89
C CYS A 53 -5.75 3.87 -4.91
N ARG A 54 -6.26 2.92 -4.15
CA ARG A 54 -7.70 2.70 -4.08
C ARG A 54 -8.43 3.83 -3.36
N GLN A 55 -7.81 4.37 -2.32
CA GLN A 55 -8.41 5.50 -1.58
C GLN A 55 -8.50 6.75 -2.44
N CYS A 56 -7.52 6.95 -3.32
CA CYS A 56 -7.46 8.14 -4.17
C CYS A 56 -8.09 7.93 -5.55
N GLY A 57 -8.61 6.73 -5.81
CA GLY A 57 -9.24 6.44 -7.09
C GLY A 57 -8.27 6.32 -8.27
N VAL A 58 -7.00 6.07 -7.98
CA VAL A 58 -5.97 5.86 -9.01
C VAL A 58 -5.91 4.36 -9.32
N PRO A 59 -6.23 3.95 -10.56
CA PRO A 59 -6.27 2.52 -10.89
C PRO A 59 -4.87 1.94 -11.05
N ARG A 60 -4.51 1.03 -10.15
CA ARG A 60 -3.29 0.24 -10.23
C ARG A 60 -3.60 -1.16 -9.75
N THR A 61 -3.09 -2.16 -10.43
CA THR A 61 -3.35 -3.55 -10.08
C THR A 61 -2.32 -4.05 -9.08
N LEU A 62 -2.65 -5.17 -8.42
CA LEU A 62 -1.70 -5.82 -7.53
C LEU A 62 -0.44 -6.26 -8.28
N ASP A 63 -0.60 -6.64 -9.55
CA ASP A 63 0.56 -7.02 -10.37
C ASP A 63 1.50 -5.84 -10.59
N GLU A 64 0.94 -4.67 -10.88
CA GLU A 64 1.75 -3.46 -11.07
C GLU A 64 2.50 -3.10 -9.80
N ILE A 65 1.81 -3.13 -8.67
CA ILE A 65 2.43 -2.85 -7.38
C ILE A 65 3.50 -3.90 -7.06
N GLY A 66 3.21 -5.16 -7.36
CA GLY A 66 4.15 -6.25 -7.14
C GLY A 66 5.43 -6.10 -7.95
N GLN A 67 5.31 -5.62 -9.19
CA GLN A 67 6.47 -5.40 -10.04
C GLN A 67 7.33 -4.24 -9.56
N ALA A 68 6.70 -3.22 -8.99
CA ALA A 68 7.41 -2.07 -8.46
C ALA A 68 8.05 -2.38 -7.10
N SER A 69 7.51 -3.33 -6.37
CA SER A 69 8.05 -3.79 -5.10
C SER A 69 8.75 -5.13 -5.33
N ARG A 70 9.36 -5.67 -4.28
CA ARG A 70 9.97 -7.01 -4.36
C ARG A 70 9.08 -8.05 -3.72
N THR A 71 7.81 -7.73 -3.58
CA THR A 71 6.85 -8.58 -2.90
C THR A 71 5.85 -9.13 -3.90
N GLY A 72 5.49 -10.41 -3.77
CA GLY A 72 4.52 -11.03 -4.66
C GLY A 72 3.12 -10.49 -4.43
N ARG A 73 2.30 -10.50 -5.48
CA ARG A 73 0.94 -9.96 -5.41
C ARG A 73 0.07 -10.65 -4.35
N LYS A 74 0.30 -11.94 -4.11
CA LYS A 74 -0.47 -12.69 -3.11
C LYS A 74 -0.23 -12.14 -1.71
N GLU A 75 1.04 -11.87 -1.40
CA GLU A 75 1.38 -11.31 -0.09
C GLU A 75 0.84 -9.89 0.04
N ILE A 76 0.97 -9.09 -1.03
CA ILE A 76 0.45 -7.72 -1.02
C ILE A 76 -1.06 -7.71 -0.78
N GLY A 77 -1.78 -8.56 -1.51
CA GLY A 77 -3.23 -8.65 -1.36
C GLY A 77 -3.65 -9.09 0.03
N ARG A 78 -2.95 -10.08 0.58
CA ARG A 78 -3.23 -10.58 1.94
C ARG A 78 -2.97 -9.50 2.96
N THR A 79 -1.82 -8.82 2.86
CA THR A 79 -1.47 -7.74 3.78
C THR A 79 -2.43 -6.57 3.65
N TYR A 80 -2.82 -6.25 2.42
CA TYR A 80 -3.77 -5.19 2.14
C TYR A 80 -5.12 -5.46 2.84
N ARG A 81 -5.66 -6.67 2.68
CA ARG A 81 -6.93 -7.03 3.30
C ARG A 81 -6.85 -6.94 4.82
N PHE A 82 -5.73 -7.40 5.37
CA PHE A 82 -5.49 -7.33 6.80
C PHE A 82 -5.47 -5.88 7.27
N MET A 83 -4.74 -5.02 6.56
CA MET A 83 -4.65 -3.61 6.92
C MET A 83 -5.98 -2.89 6.81
N VAL A 84 -6.73 -3.14 5.76
CA VAL A 84 -8.05 -2.52 5.58
C VAL A 84 -8.96 -2.86 6.76
N ARG A 85 -8.94 -4.11 7.17
CA ARG A 85 -9.76 -4.55 8.30
C ARG A 85 -9.29 -3.95 9.63
N GLU A 86 -7.98 -4.00 9.88
CA GLU A 86 -7.43 -3.56 11.16
C GLU A 86 -7.44 -2.05 11.31
N LEU A 87 -7.20 -1.33 10.24
CA LEU A 87 -7.18 0.13 10.25
C LEU A 87 -8.51 0.75 9.87
N LYS A 88 -9.50 -0.06 9.53
CA LYS A 88 -10.84 0.40 9.12
C LYS A 88 -10.75 1.44 8.03
N MET A 89 -9.93 1.16 7.03
CA MET A 89 -9.72 2.09 5.92
C MET A 89 -10.97 2.25 5.06
N LYS A 90 -11.23 3.48 4.65
CA LYS A 90 -12.29 3.75 3.68
C LYS A 90 -11.71 3.58 2.29
N ILE A 91 -12.16 2.55 1.61
CA ILE A 91 -11.71 2.27 0.25
C ILE A 91 -12.85 2.61 -0.70
N MET A 92 -12.52 3.34 -1.77
CA MET A 92 -13.51 3.67 -2.78
C MET A 92 -14.00 2.37 -3.42
N PRO A 93 -15.32 2.21 -3.59
CA PRO A 93 -15.83 1.01 -4.24
C PRO A 93 -15.28 0.93 -5.66
N THR A 94 -14.80 -0.25 -6.02
CA THR A 94 -14.45 -0.51 -7.41
C THR A 94 -15.78 -0.51 -8.16
N GLY A 95 -15.96 0.47 -8.99
CA GLY A 95 -17.17 0.60 -9.75
C GLY A 95 -17.48 -0.64 -10.54
N PRO A 96 -18.71 -0.78 -11.00
CA PRO A 96 -19.17 -1.99 -11.64
C PRO A 96 -18.33 -2.33 -12.81
#